data_9ddd52c090c9e0d9cf317773f2bc374f
#
_entry.id   9ddd52c090c9e0d9cf317773f2bc374f
#
_cell.length_a   1.000
_cell.length_b   1.000
_cell.length_c   1.000
_cell.angle_alpha   90.00
_cell.angle_beta   90.00
_cell.angle_gamma   90.00
#
_symmetry.space_group_name_H-M   'P 1'
#
loop_
_entity.id
_entity.type
_entity.pdbx_description
1 polymer ?
#
loop_
_entity_poly.entity_id
_entity_poly.type
_entity_poly.pdbx_seq_one_letter_code
_entity_poly.pdbx_strand_id
1 'polypeptide(L)'
;MAKTFLRSMLKDNKLIIKDVIGIENLQSVDSGAVVTCNHFNPFDSFAVESVFRYSGKSEDKKLYKVIREGNYTNFPGLYGFFFRNCDTLPLSSNKRTMVKFMKAVDTILKRGDFVLIYPEQGMWWNYRKPRPLKNGAFHLAARSLVPVIPIFITMKDSDIIGEDGFPVQEYYIHIEKAIYPDLSLSEKENVKLLKNKNYEVWKNVYEEFYGEPLTYTTKNIEEILK
;
A
#
# COMPACT_ATOMS: atom_id res chain seq x y z
N MET A 1 17.23 -14.41 2.86
CA MET A 1 16.04 -15.19 2.48
C MET A 1 15.00 -14.35 1.73
N ALA A 2 14.39 -13.30 2.31
CA ALA A 2 13.38 -12.49 1.59
C ALA A 2 13.90 -11.80 0.30
N LYS A 3 15.14 -11.25 0.32
CA LYS A 3 15.77 -10.70 -0.90
C LYS A 3 15.94 -11.75 -2.01
N THR A 4 16.32 -12.96 -1.65
CA THR A 4 16.50 -14.07 -2.60
C THR A 4 15.16 -14.52 -3.18
N PHE A 5 14.13 -14.61 -2.33
CA PHE A 5 12.76 -14.92 -2.74
C PHE A 5 12.21 -13.87 -3.73
N LEU A 6 12.34 -12.59 -3.40
CA LEU A 6 11.92 -11.51 -4.28
C LEU A 6 12.64 -11.54 -5.63
N ARG A 7 13.95 -11.78 -5.64
CA ARG A 7 14.72 -11.93 -6.88
C ARG A 7 14.25 -13.12 -7.72
N SER A 8 13.90 -14.24 -7.07
CA SER A 8 13.32 -15.41 -7.77
C SER A 8 11.99 -15.05 -8.40
N MET A 9 11.09 -14.38 -7.67
CA MET A 9 9.79 -13.98 -8.21
C MET A 9 9.92 -13.08 -9.46
N LEU A 10 10.83 -12.12 -9.42
CA LEU A 10 11.11 -11.24 -10.57
C LEU A 10 11.72 -12.02 -11.74
N LYS A 11 12.69 -12.94 -11.46
CA LYS A 11 13.35 -13.76 -12.48
C LYS A 11 12.39 -14.75 -13.13
N ASP A 12 11.50 -15.35 -12.34
CA ASP A 12 10.56 -16.37 -12.78
C ASP A 12 9.26 -15.78 -13.35
N ASN A 13 9.23 -14.45 -13.56
CA ASN A 13 8.07 -13.69 -14.04
C ASN A 13 6.78 -13.89 -13.21
N LYS A 14 6.90 -14.24 -11.94
CA LYS A 14 5.79 -14.30 -10.99
C LYS A 14 5.41 -12.92 -10.43
N LEU A 15 6.29 -11.96 -10.60
CA LEU A 15 6.10 -10.53 -10.33
C LEU A 15 6.78 -9.75 -11.45
N ILE A 16 6.01 -9.04 -12.26
CA ILE A 16 6.52 -8.23 -13.38
C ILE A 16 6.33 -6.77 -13.02
N ILE A 17 7.40 -6.07 -12.68
CA ILE A 17 7.40 -4.61 -12.51
C ILE A 17 7.83 -4.02 -13.85
N LYS A 18 6.89 -3.40 -14.55
CA LYS A 18 7.11 -2.84 -15.89
C LYS A 18 7.67 -1.45 -15.83
N ASP A 19 7.14 -0.63 -14.92
CA ASP A 19 7.56 0.76 -14.76
C ASP A 19 7.38 1.24 -13.32
N VAL A 20 8.19 2.23 -12.93
CA VAL A 20 8.13 2.91 -11.64
C VAL A 20 8.16 4.42 -11.89
N ILE A 21 7.04 5.06 -11.65
CA ILE A 21 6.78 6.46 -11.95
C ILE A 21 6.82 7.25 -10.63
N GLY A 22 7.57 8.37 -10.60
CA GLY A 22 7.64 9.25 -9.44
C GLY A 22 8.49 8.73 -8.28
N ILE A 23 9.56 7.97 -8.55
CA ILE A 23 10.48 7.44 -7.53
C ILE A 23 11.09 8.56 -6.67
N GLU A 24 11.30 9.73 -7.25
CA GLU A 24 11.81 10.95 -6.60
C GLU A 24 10.89 11.44 -5.48
N ASN A 25 9.59 11.19 -5.57
CA ASN A 25 8.62 11.54 -4.52
C ASN A 25 8.86 10.73 -3.23
N LEU A 26 9.30 9.47 -3.36
CA LEU A 26 9.70 8.66 -2.22
C LEU A 26 11.08 9.09 -1.69
N GLN A 27 12.01 9.40 -2.60
CA GLN A 27 13.37 9.84 -2.25
C GLN A 27 13.39 11.17 -1.50
N SER A 28 12.47 12.08 -1.81
CA SER A 28 12.40 13.42 -1.22
C SER A 28 11.90 13.47 0.23
N VAL A 29 11.34 12.38 0.77
CA VAL A 29 10.80 12.35 2.13
C VAL A 29 11.87 11.86 3.11
N ASP A 30 12.39 12.75 3.96
CA ASP A 30 13.43 12.44 4.95
C ASP A 30 12.88 12.06 6.34
N SER A 31 11.64 12.44 6.63
CA SER A 31 10.93 12.04 7.85
C SER A 31 10.37 10.62 7.74
N GLY A 32 9.86 10.09 8.85
CA GLY A 32 8.98 8.91 8.79
C GLY A 32 7.71 9.25 8.00
N ALA A 33 7.13 8.23 7.36
CA ALA A 33 5.92 8.39 6.56
C ALA A 33 5.00 7.16 6.60
N VAL A 34 3.70 7.40 6.45
CA VAL A 34 2.74 6.34 6.14
C VAL A 34 2.67 6.18 4.63
N VAL A 35 2.99 4.98 4.15
CA VAL A 35 2.85 4.62 2.75
C VAL A 35 1.50 3.94 2.56
N THR A 36 0.67 4.45 1.66
CA THR A 36 -0.58 3.79 1.27
C THR A 36 -0.41 3.11 -0.07
N CYS A 37 -1.03 1.95 -0.24
CA CYS A 37 -1.06 1.23 -1.52
C CYS A 37 -2.43 0.56 -1.70
N ASN A 38 -2.91 0.42 -2.94
CA ASN A 38 -4.06 -0.42 -3.26
C ASN A 38 -3.72 -1.90 -3.07
N HIS A 39 -4.73 -2.71 -2.70
CA HIS A 39 -4.52 -4.10 -2.28
C HIS A 39 -5.30 -5.06 -3.19
N PHE A 40 -4.63 -5.60 -4.19
CA PHE A 40 -5.23 -6.44 -5.22
C PHE A 40 -4.59 -7.84 -5.33
N ASN A 41 -3.39 -8.02 -4.76
CA ASN A 41 -2.63 -9.26 -4.88
C ASN A 41 -1.75 -9.48 -3.64
N PRO A 42 -1.50 -10.72 -3.17
CA PRO A 42 -0.59 -10.99 -2.06
C PRO A 42 0.86 -10.52 -2.32
N PHE A 43 1.21 -10.28 -3.58
CA PHE A 43 2.56 -9.86 -3.99
C PHE A 43 2.73 -8.34 -4.11
N ASP A 44 1.67 -7.54 -3.95
CA ASP A 44 1.76 -6.09 -4.02
C ASP A 44 2.71 -5.49 -2.98
N SER A 45 2.77 -6.06 -1.77
CA SER A 45 3.73 -5.65 -0.75
C SER A 45 5.20 -5.92 -1.15
N PHE A 46 5.45 -6.95 -1.95
CA PHE A 46 6.79 -7.21 -2.51
C PHE A 46 7.15 -6.21 -3.61
N ALA A 47 6.16 -5.78 -4.41
CA ALA A 47 6.36 -4.72 -5.39
C ALA A 47 6.75 -3.40 -4.70
N VAL A 48 6.01 -2.99 -3.66
CA VAL A 48 6.33 -1.79 -2.87
C VAL A 48 7.69 -1.90 -2.18
N GLU A 49 8.03 -3.07 -1.60
CA GLU A 49 9.35 -3.33 -1.01
C GLU A 49 10.47 -3.22 -2.04
N SER A 50 10.25 -3.70 -3.28
CA SER A 50 11.23 -3.59 -4.37
C SER A 50 11.53 -2.14 -4.69
N VAL A 51 10.48 -1.33 -4.81
CA VAL A 51 10.59 0.10 -5.09
C VAL A 51 11.26 0.84 -3.93
N PHE A 52 10.91 0.53 -2.69
CA PHE A 52 11.55 1.10 -1.51
C PHE A 52 13.06 0.81 -1.46
N ARG A 53 13.47 -0.39 -1.89
CA ARG A 53 14.90 -0.73 -2.03
C ARG A 53 15.56 -0.02 -3.19
N TYR A 54 14.89 0.04 -4.33
CA TYR A 54 15.41 0.69 -5.53
C TYR A 54 15.59 2.20 -5.33
N SER A 55 14.75 2.84 -4.52
CA SER A 55 14.88 4.27 -4.18
C SER A 55 16.12 4.62 -3.36
N GLY A 56 16.84 3.64 -2.82
CA GLY A 56 17.96 3.84 -1.90
C GLY A 56 17.54 4.01 -0.42
N LYS A 57 16.26 4.28 -0.13
CA LYS A 57 15.77 4.50 1.25
C LYS A 57 16.03 3.32 2.19
N SER A 58 16.15 2.11 1.67
CA SER A 58 16.43 0.90 2.48
C SER A 58 17.86 0.81 3.03
N GLU A 59 18.74 1.76 2.73
CA GLU A 59 20.11 1.79 3.25
C GLU A 59 20.12 2.21 4.73
N ASP A 60 19.28 3.16 5.11
CA ASP A 60 19.22 3.72 6.46
C ASP A 60 17.81 3.69 7.10
N LYS A 61 16.77 3.35 6.35
CA LYS A 61 15.37 3.29 6.76
C LYS A 61 14.76 1.92 6.54
N LYS A 62 13.67 1.64 7.27
CA LYS A 62 12.89 0.42 7.13
C LYS A 62 11.47 0.71 6.65
N LEU A 63 10.91 -0.22 5.90
CA LEU A 63 9.51 -0.25 5.52
C LEU A 63 8.80 -1.35 6.33
N TYR A 64 8.01 -0.96 7.32
CA TYR A 64 7.18 -1.86 8.10
C TYR A 64 5.83 -2.08 7.42
N LYS A 65 5.35 -3.32 7.35
CA LYS A 65 4.09 -3.70 6.68
C LYS A 65 3.05 -4.05 7.73
N VAL A 66 1.91 -3.35 7.70
CA VAL A 66 0.78 -3.70 8.56
C VAL A 66 0.07 -4.93 8.01
N ILE A 67 -0.08 -5.96 8.85
CA ILE A 67 -0.75 -7.21 8.49
C ILE A 67 -1.82 -7.57 9.53
N ARG A 68 -2.78 -8.42 9.15
CA ARG A 68 -3.75 -8.97 10.12
C ARG A 68 -3.03 -9.87 11.12
N GLU A 69 -3.39 -9.78 12.40
CA GLU A 69 -2.84 -10.62 13.47
C GLU A 69 -2.90 -12.11 13.13
N GLY A 70 -4.00 -12.60 12.56
CA GLY A 70 -4.14 -13.99 12.14
C GLY A 70 -3.11 -14.45 11.11
N ASN A 71 -2.67 -13.55 10.21
CA ASN A 71 -1.60 -13.86 9.27
C ASN A 71 -0.25 -13.98 9.99
N TYR A 72 -0.02 -13.14 11.00
CA TYR A 72 1.20 -13.20 11.80
C TYR A 72 1.27 -14.46 12.66
N THR A 73 0.17 -14.82 13.32
CA THR A 73 0.14 -15.92 14.30
C THR A 73 -0.02 -17.29 13.67
N ASN A 74 -0.87 -17.43 12.65
CA ASN A 74 -1.39 -18.72 12.21
C ASN A 74 -0.95 -19.14 10.79
N PHE A 75 -0.35 -18.23 10.01
CA PHE A 75 0.02 -18.58 8.63
C PHE A 75 1.20 -19.57 8.62
N PRO A 76 1.06 -20.74 7.95
CA PRO A 76 2.10 -21.76 7.93
C PRO A 76 3.19 -21.51 6.89
N GLY A 77 4.24 -22.31 6.93
CA GLY A 77 5.27 -22.42 5.88
C GLY A 77 6.09 -21.14 5.67
N LEU A 78 6.60 -20.97 4.44
CA LEU A 78 7.50 -19.89 4.05
C LEU A 78 6.84 -18.51 4.21
N TYR A 79 5.58 -18.35 3.84
CA TYR A 79 4.87 -17.09 3.99
C TYR A 79 4.66 -16.72 5.47
N GLY A 80 4.33 -17.69 6.33
CA GLY A 80 4.27 -17.47 7.77
C GLY A 80 5.62 -17.05 8.35
N PHE A 81 6.72 -17.61 7.84
CA PHE A 81 8.06 -17.15 8.20
C PHE A 81 8.28 -15.67 7.79
N PHE A 82 7.90 -15.27 6.58
CA PHE A 82 8.02 -13.87 6.15
C PHE A 82 7.15 -12.94 7.00
N PHE A 83 5.92 -13.33 7.30
CA PHE A 83 5.04 -12.54 8.16
C PHE A 83 5.58 -12.32 9.57
N ARG A 84 6.44 -13.17 10.07
CA ARG A 84 7.05 -13.03 11.41
C ARG A 84 8.43 -12.38 11.41
N ASN A 85 9.12 -12.32 10.25
CA ASN A 85 10.54 -11.95 10.20
C ASN A 85 10.89 -10.84 9.19
N CYS A 86 9.91 -10.26 8.48
CA CYS A 86 10.15 -9.25 7.43
C CYS A 86 9.53 -7.90 7.76
N ASP A 87 9.85 -7.34 8.92
CA ASP A 87 9.42 -6.01 9.36
C ASP A 87 7.90 -5.83 9.24
N THR A 88 7.14 -6.76 9.83
CA THR A 88 5.68 -6.72 9.86
C THR A 88 5.14 -6.25 11.19
N LEU A 89 3.98 -5.59 11.14
CA LEU A 89 3.27 -5.06 12.30
C LEU A 89 1.88 -5.70 12.37
N PRO A 90 1.64 -6.66 13.29
CA PRO A 90 0.35 -7.31 13.40
C PRO A 90 -0.71 -6.36 13.98
N LEU A 91 -1.78 -6.18 13.22
CA LEU A 91 -2.95 -5.40 13.61
C LEU A 91 -4.02 -6.33 14.18
N SER A 92 -4.36 -6.13 15.45
CA SER A 92 -5.34 -6.92 16.20
C SER A 92 -6.63 -6.15 16.46
N SER A 93 -7.76 -6.85 16.54
CA SER A 93 -9.01 -6.30 17.04
C SER A 93 -9.07 -6.17 18.57
N ASN A 94 -8.12 -6.79 19.29
CA ASN A 94 -8.04 -6.70 20.75
C ASN A 94 -7.56 -5.30 21.17
N LYS A 95 -8.32 -4.62 22.03
CA LYS A 95 -8.05 -3.25 22.47
C LYS A 95 -6.64 -3.07 23.09
N ARG A 96 -6.17 -4.02 23.91
CA ARG A 96 -4.84 -3.93 24.55
C ARG A 96 -3.73 -4.06 23.51
N THR A 97 -3.89 -4.99 22.57
CA THR A 97 -2.93 -5.17 21.45
C THR A 97 -2.96 -3.95 20.52
N MET A 98 -4.13 -3.37 20.25
CA MET A 98 -4.26 -2.15 19.47
C MET A 98 -3.49 -0.98 20.09
N VAL A 99 -3.55 -0.79 21.41
CA VAL A 99 -2.76 0.25 22.09
C VAL A 99 -1.26 0.04 21.91
N LYS A 100 -0.79 -1.21 21.99
CA LYS A 100 0.63 -1.54 21.74
C LYS A 100 1.02 -1.29 20.29
N PHE A 101 0.15 -1.67 19.34
CA PHE A 101 0.33 -1.42 17.92
C PHE A 101 0.47 0.10 17.64
N MET A 102 -0.44 0.92 18.17
CA MET A 102 -0.40 2.38 17.99
C MET A 102 0.89 3.00 18.53
N LYS A 103 1.37 2.54 19.71
CA LYS A 103 2.64 2.99 20.28
C LYS A 103 3.84 2.57 19.42
N ALA A 104 3.83 1.33 18.92
CA ALA A 104 4.90 0.84 18.05
C ALA A 104 4.98 1.64 16.74
N VAL A 105 3.84 1.89 16.10
CA VAL A 105 3.77 2.72 14.89
C VAL A 105 4.29 4.13 15.16
N ASP A 106 3.85 4.79 16.22
CA ASP A 106 4.31 6.13 16.59
C ASP A 106 5.85 6.17 16.80
N THR A 107 6.41 5.15 17.47
CA THR A 107 7.85 5.02 17.66
C THR A 107 8.60 4.83 16.35
N ILE A 108 8.07 4.00 15.44
CA ILE A 108 8.65 3.72 14.12
C ILE A 108 8.66 5.00 13.27
N LEU A 109 7.53 5.69 13.19
CA LEU A 109 7.41 6.92 12.42
C LEU A 109 8.29 8.05 12.96
N LYS A 110 8.38 8.22 14.29
CA LYS A 110 9.27 9.19 14.94
C LYS A 110 10.76 8.91 14.72
N ARG A 111 11.13 7.65 14.53
CA ARG A 111 12.50 7.26 14.19
C ARG A 111 12.87 7.55 12.74
N GLY A 112 11.90 7.96 11.93
CA GLY A 112 12.08 8.27 10.52
C GLY A 112 11.88 7.05 9.59
N ASP A 113 11.33 5.94 10.10
CA ASP A 113 10.99 4.77 9.31
C ASP A 113 9.60 4.89 8.67
N PHE A 114 9.30 3.98 7.74
CA PHE A 114 8.10 3.99 6.92
C PHE A 114 7.14 2.86 7.33
N VAL A 115 5.83 3.13 7.24
CA VAL A 115 4.79 2.14 7.55
C VAL A 115 3.86 1.98 6.36
N LEU A 116 3.91 0.83 5.69
CA LEU A 116 2.98 0.45 4.63
C LEU A 116 1.67 -0.05 5.22
N ILE A 117 0.58 0.53 4.80
CA ILE A 117 -0.77 0.14 5.18
C ILE A 117 -1.72 0.24 3.99
N TYR A 118 -2.59 -0.75 3.84
CA TYR A 118 -3.62 -0.78 2.81
C TYR A 118 -4.90 -0.13 3.35
N PRO A 119 -5.24 1.10 2.92
CA PRO A 119 -6.40 1.82 3.46
C PRO A 119 -7.74 1.19 3.08
N GLU A 120 -7.76 0.28 2.13
CA GLU A 120 -8.92 -0.51 1.71
C GLU A 120 -9.36 -1.54 2.77
N GLN A 121 -8.44 -1.97 3.65
CA GLN A 121 -8.65 -2.98 4.68
C GLN A 121 -9.14 -4.35 4.15
N GLY A 122 -8.92 -4.63 2.89
CA GLY A 122 -9.27 -5.90 2.27
C GLY A 122 -8.76 -5.95 0.84
N MET A 123 -8.30 -7.11 0.43
CA MET A 123 -7.80 -7.37 -0.90
C MET A 123 -8.95 -7.72 -1.85
N TRP A 124 -8.88 -7.21 -3.08
CA TRP A 124 -9.67 -7.67 -4.21
C TRP A 124 -8.72 -8.28 -5.24
N TRP A 125 -8.78 -9.58 -5.40
CA TRP A 125 -7.86 -10.32 -6.25
C TRP A 125 -7.87 -9.81 -7.70
N ASN A 126 -6.71 -9.33 -8.14
CA ASN A 126 -6.45 -8.79 -9.49
C ASN A 126 -7.51 -7.79 -9.99
N TYR A 127 -8.21 -7.13 -9.06
CA TYR A 127 -9.21 -6.12 -9.41
C TYR A 127 -8.56 -4.76 -9.56
N ARG A 128 -8.72 -4.13 -10.72
CA ARG A 128 -8.06 -2.87 -11.09
C ARG A 128 -8.57 -1.68 -10.27
N LYS A 129 -9.87 -1.68 -9.95
CA LYS A 129 -10.52 -0.62 -9.18
C LYS A 129 -10.23 -0.77 -7.68
N PRO A 130 -9.72 0.28 -7.00
CA PRO A 130 -9.49 0.24 -5.55
C PRO A 130 -10.82 0.22 -4.79
N ARG A 131 -10.81 -0.37 -3.59
CA ARG A 131 -11.96 -0.28 -2.67
C ARG A 131 -12.03 1.10 -2.02
N PRO A 132 -13.23 1.52 -1.54
CA PRO A 132 -13.36 2.75 -0.77
C PRO A 132 -12.44 2.78 0.45
N LEU A 133 -11.71 3.89 0.62
CA LEU A 133 -10.70 4.05 1.66
C LEU A 133 -11.30 4.16 3.06
N LYS A 134 -10.69 3.51 4.04
CA LYS A 134 -10.98 3.61 5.46
C LYS A 134 -10.00 4.56 6.16
N ASN A 135 -10.35 5.02 7.35
CA ASN A 135 -9.61 6.09 8.03
C ASN A 135 -8.29 5.62 8.69
N GLY A 136 -8.06 4.31 8.87
CA GLY A 136 -6.98 3.77 9.69
C GLY A 136 -5.58 4.29 9.35
N ALA A 137 -5.19 4.26 8.06
CA ALA A 137 -3.91 4.77 7.59
C ALA A 137 -3.72 6.25 7.92
N PHE A 138 -4.75 7.04 7.66
CA PHE A 138 -4.75 8.50 7.83
C PHE A 138 -4.77 8.92 9.30
N HIS A 139 -5.36 8.10 10.17
CA HIS A 139 -5.26 8.27 11.62
C HIS A 139 -3.81 8.12 12.12
N LEU A 140 -3.07 7.14 11.62
CA LEU A 140 -1.67 6.95 11.99
C LEU A 140 -0.83 8.15 11.57
N ALA A 141 -1.02 8.64 10.34
CA ALA A 141 -0.30 9.80 9.82
C ALA A 141 -0.66 11.10 10.57
N ALA A 142 -1.95 11.39 10.74
CA ALA A 142 -2.42 12.60 11.41
C ALA A 142 -1.96 12.66 12.87
N ARG A 143 -2.05 11.55 13.61
CA ARG A 143 -1.63 11.45 15.01
C ARG A 143 -0.13 11.66 15.19
N SER A 144 0.69 11.10 14.30
CA SER A 144 2.16 11.20 14.37
C SER A 144 2.70 12.43 13.64
N LEU A 145 1.83 13.25 13.04
CA LEU A 145 2.17 14.44 12.23
C LEU A 145 3.20 14.15 11.14
N VAL A 146 3.08 12.99 10.49
CA VAL A 146 3.93 12.57 9.37
C VAL A 146 3.17 12.57 8.06
N PRO A 147 3.85 12.70 6.90
CA PRO A 147 3.19 12.65 5.61
C PRO A 147 2.63 11.27 5.27
N VAL A 148 1.65 11.26 4.37
CA VAL A 148 1.19 10.08 3.63
C VAL A 148 1.83 10.11 2.24
N ILE A 149 2.45 9.01 1.83
CA ILE A 149 2.95 8.81 0.46
C ILE A 149 1.97 7.88 -0.25
N PRO A 150 1.15 8.40 -1.18
CA PRO A 150 0.26 7.56 -1.95
C PRO A 150 1.04 6.77 -2.99
N ILE A 151 0.92 5.45 -2.95
CA ILE A 151 1.33 4.57 -4.03
C ILE A 151 0.07 3.97 -4.64
N PHE A 152 -0.04 3.97 -5.96
CA PHE A 152 -1.09 3.28 -6.67
C PHE A 152 -0.47 2.39 -7.74
N ILE A 153 -0.80 1.10 -7.72
CA ILE A 153 -0.30 0.14 -8.70
C ILE A 153 -1.42 -0.11 -9.69
N THR A 154 -1.17 0.27 -10.95
CA THR A 154 -1.99 -0.11 -12.09
C THR A 154 -1.41 -1.35 -12.75
N MET A 155 -2.23 -2.09 -13.50
CA MET A 155 -1.80 -3.34 -14.08
C MET A 155 -2.37 -3.55 -15.49
N LYS A 156 -1.59 -4.25 -16.32
CA LYS A 156 -2.00 -4.76 -17.65
C LYS A 156 -1.73 -6.26 -17.71
N ASP A 157 -2.49 -6.94 -18.53
CA ASP A 157 -2.24 -8.34 -18.84
C ASP A 157 -0.94 -8.46 -19.64
N SER A 158 -0.04 -9.38 -19.25
CA SER A 158 1.14 -9.74 -20.04
C SER A 158 0.81 -10.88 -21.01
N ASP A 159 1.74 -11.16 -21.91
CA ASP A 159 1.66 -12.32 -22.81
C ASP A 159 1.99 -13.66 -22.11
N ILE A 160 2.37 -13.61 -20.82
CA ILE A 160 2.74 -14.76 -20.03
C ILE A 160 1.52 -15.29 -19.30
N ILE A 161 1.15 -16.55 -19.58
CA ILE A 161 0.08 -17.23 -18.86
C ILE A 161 0.64 -17.88 -17.59
N GLY A 162 0.05 -17.57 -16.45
CA GLY A 162 0.42 -18.13 -15.16
C GLY A 162 -0.04 -19.58 -14.96
N GLU A 163 0.40 -20.18 -13.87
CA GLU A 163 0.02 -21.55 -13.49
C GLU A 163 -1.51 -21.71 -13.24
N ASP A 164 -2.20 -20.61 -12.98
CA ASP A 164 -3.66 -20.52 -12.79
C ASP A 164 -4.44 -20.36 -14.10
N GLY A 165 -3.77 -20.30 -15.25
CA GLY A 165 -4.37 -20.15 -16.57
C GLY A 165 -4.74 -18.71 -16.95
N PHE A 166 -4.39 -17.70 -16.13
CA PHE A 166 -4.63 -16.29 -16.40
C PHE A 166 -3.34 -15.56 -16.75
N PRO A 167 -3.41 -14.44 -17.50
CA PRO A 167 -2.25 -13.59 -17.76
C PRO A 167 -1.61 -13.09 -16.47
N VAL A 168 -0.29 -13.23 -16.36
CA VAL A 168 0.47 -12.59 -15.28
C VAL A 168 0.37 -11.07 -15.45
N GLN A 169 0.13 -10.34 -14.37
CA GLN A 169 -0.06 -8.91 -14.44
C GLN A 169 1.27 -8.17 -14.49
N GLU A 170 1.40 -7.22 -15.42
CA GLU A 170 2.47 -6.23 -15.47
C GLU A 170 2.10 -5.05 -14.57
N TYR A 171 2.91 -4.74 -13.57
CA TYR A 171 2.69 -3.67 -12.61
C TYR A 171 3.38 -2.39 -13.06
N TYR A 172 2.60 -1.30 -13.06
CA TYR A 172 3.06 0.07 -13.22
C TYR A 172 2.86 0.75 -11.86
N ILE A 173 3.94 1.08 -11.18
CA ILE A 173 3.92 1.58 -9.80
C ILE A 173 4.01 3.09 -9.82
N HIS A 174 2.93 3.77 -9.47
CA HIS A 174 2.85 5.22 -9.39
C HIS A 174 3.10 5.64 -7.94
N ILE A 175 4.16 6.42 -7.72
CA ILE A 175 4.51 6.99 -6.43
C ILE A 175 4.21 8.47 -6.50
N GLU A 176 3.23 8.91 -5.76
CA GLU A 176 2.72 10.26 -5.83
C GLU A 176 3.34 11.17 -4.76
N LYS A 177 3.20 12.47 -4.93
CA LYS A 177 3.74 13.46 -4.01
C LYS A 177 3.21 13.23 -2.59
N ALA A 178 4.09 13.36 -1.61
CA ALA A 178 3.74 13.22 -0.21
C ALA A 178 2.68 14.26 0.21
N ILE A 179 1.67 13.80 0.95
CA ILE A 179 0.57 14.63 1.46
C ILE A 179 0.84 14.88 2.94
N TYR A 180 1.10 16.13 3.30
CA TYR A 180 1.41 16.51 4.68
C TYR A 180 0.14 16.87 5.46
N PRO A 181 0.07 16.53 6.77
CA PRO A 181 -0.95 17.06 7.66
C PRO A 181 -0.79 18.58 7.80
N ASP A 182 -1.91 19.27 8.00
CA ASP A 182 -1.95 20.71 8.27
C ASP A 182 -1.91 20.92 9.79
N LEU A 183 -0.88 21.61 10.28
CA LEU A 183 -0.65 21.83 11.70
C LEU A 183 -1.70 22.78 12.34
N SER A 184 -2.47 23.51 11.55
CA SER A 184 -3.57 24.35 12.00
C SER A 184 -4.87 23.59 12.25
N LEU A 185 -4.97 22.34 11.75
CA LEU A 185 -6.15 21.51 11.84
C LEU A 185 -6.06 20.51 13.00
N SER A 186 -7.21 20.13 13.54
CA SER A 186 -7.31 19.03 14.50
C SER A 186 -6.93 17.69 13.86
N GLU A 187 -6.61 16.67 14.68
CA GLU A 187 -6.34 15.31 14.20
C GLU A 187 -7.49 14.78 13.32
N LYS A 188 -8.75 14.99 13.73
CA LYS A 188 -9.93 14.53 12.98
C LYS A 188 -10.05 15.19 11.60
N GLU A 189 -9.76 16.47 11.50
CA GLU A 189 -9.77 17.21 10.24
C GLU A 189 -8.61 16.76 9.34
N ASN A 190 -7.42 16.55 9.90
CA ASN A 190 -6.28 15.99 9.18
C ASN A 190 -6.55 14.58 8.63
N VAL A 191 -7.21 13.72 9.39
CA VAL A 191 -7.64 12.39 8.89
C VAL A 191 -8.51 12.54 7.64
N LYS A 192 -9.47 13.48 7.66
CA LYS A 192 -10.34 13.74 6.51
C LYS A 192 -9.56 14.34 5.32
N LEU A 193 -8.69 15.31 5.60
CA LEU A 193 -7.84 15.96 4.60
C LEU A 193 -6.95 14.94 3.88
N LEU A 194 -6.16 14.18 4.64
CA LEU A 194 -5.22 13.20 4.12
C LEU A 194 -5.93 12.10 3.32
N LYS A 195 -7.05 11.60 3.83
CA LYS A 195 -7.86 10.59 3.14
C LYS A 195 -8.41 11.09 1.81
N ASN A 196 -9.01 12.27 1.80
CA ASN A 196 -9.61 12.84 0.60
C ASN A 196 -8.54 13.13 -0.46
N LYS A 197 -7.42 13.75 -0.08
CA LYS A 197 -6.30 13.99 -1.00
C LYS A 197 -5.71 12.69 -1.55
N ASN A 198 -5.54 11.68 -0.70
CA ASN A 198 -5.07 10.37 -1.16
C ASN A 198 -6.05 9.73 -2.16
N TYR A 199 -7.34 9.83 -1.89
CA TYR A 199 -8.37 9.31 -2.81
C TYR A 199 -8.34 10.03 -4.16
N GLU A 200 -8.26 11.36 -4.17
CA GLU A 200 -8.18 12.14 -5.42
C GLU A 200 -6.93 11.77 -6.24
N VAL A 201 -5.79 11.60 -5.58
CA VAL A 201 -4.55 11.14 -6.22
C VAL A 201 -4.75 9.77 -6.87
N TRP A 202 -5.26 8.79 -6.13
CA TRP A 202 -5.50 7.46 -6.68
C TRP A 202 -6.53 7.45 -7.81
N LYS A 203 -7.58 8.26 -7.68
CA LYS A 203 -8.58 8.44 -8.71
C LYS A 203 -7.97 8.96 -10.00
N ASN A 204 -7.15 10.01 -9.91
CA ASN A 204 -6.50 10.60 -11.08
C ASN A 204 -5.59 9.60 -11.79
N VAL A 205 -4.74 8.86 -11.05
CA VAL A 205 -3.89 7.82 -11.63
C VAL A 205 -4.73 6.71 -12.28
N TYR A 206 -5.81 6.27 -11.63
CA TYR A 206 -6.71 5.26 -12.19
C TYR A 206 -7.34 5.74 -13.49
N GLU A 207 -7.95 6.93 -13.49
CA GLU A 207 -8.66 7.50 -14.64
C GLU A 207 -7.72 7.79 -15.82
N GLU A 208 -6.51 8.29 -15.54
CA GLU A 208 -5.51 8.53 -16.56
C GLU A 208 -5.00 7.24 -17.19
N PHE A 209 -4.72 6.22 -16.39
CA PHE A 209 -4.14 4.96 -16.86
C PHE A 209 -5.14 4.08 -17.61
N TYR A 210 -6.38 3.97 -17.10
CA TYR A 210 -7.41 3.08 -17.68
C TYR A 210 -8.34 3.79 -18.67
N GLY A 211 -8.36 5.12 -18.70
CA GLY A 211 -9.22 5.91 -19.59
C GLY A 211 -10.70 5.84 -19.22
N GLU A 212 -11.04 5.46 -17.98
CA GLU A 212 -12.41 5.30 -17.50
C GLU A 212 -12.61 5.95 -16.12
N PRO A 213 -13.80 6.49 -15.80
CA PRO A 213 -14.04 7.14 -14.52
C PRO A 213 -14.06 6.14 -13.36
N LEU A 214 -13.45 6.51 -12.22
CA LEU A 214 -13.51 5.73 -10.98
C LEU A 214 -14.86 5.94 -10.29
N THR A 215 -15.77 5.02 -10.49
CA THR A 215 -17.12 5.04 -9.89
C THR A 215 -17.39 3.81 -9.03
N TYR A 216 -18.23 3.96 -8.01
CA TYR A 216 -18.67 2.89 -7.10
C TYR A 216 -20.18 2.68 -7.13
N THR A 217 -20.79 2.86 -8.29
CA THR A 217 -22.24 2.64 -8.42
C THR A 217 -22.55 1.14 -8.42
N THR A 218 -23.57 0.76 -7.66
CA THR A 218 -24.18 -0.58 -7.69
C THR A 218 -25.45 -0.61 -8.54
N LYS A 219 -25.84 0.51 -9.15
CA LYS A 219 -27.01 0.57 -10.03
C LYS A 219 -26.71 -0.18 -11.32
N ASN A 220 -27.66 -1.01 -11.76
CA ASN A 220 -27.60 -1.64 -13.06
C ASN A 220 -27.67 -0.55 -14.15
N ILE A 221 -26.99 -0.79 -15.27
CA ILE A 221 -26.99 0.13 -16.42
C ILE A 221 -28.42 0.46 -16.88
N GLU A 222 -29.33 -0.50 -16.79
CA GLU A 222 -30.76 -0.33 -17.11
C GLU A 222 -31.51 0.65 -16.18
N GLU A 223 -31.04 0.85 -14.93
CA GLU A 223 -31.58 1.84 -13.98
C GLU A 223 -31.01 3.24 -14.20
N ILE A 224 -29.86 3.34 -14.84
CA ILE A 224 -29.17 4.61 -15.14
C ILE A 224 -29.71 5.20 -16.45
N LEU A 225 -30.22 4.36 -17.35
CA LEU A 225 -30.73 4.75 -18.67
C LEU A 225 -32.25 5.04 -18.68
N LYS A 226 -32.94 4.93 -17.55
CA LYS A 226 -34.33 5.35 -17.34
C LYS A 226 -34.40 6.73 -16.71
#